data_2974e9cbed68527800ca094b41e5c742
#
_entry.id   2974e9cbed68527800ca094b41e5c742
#
_cell.length_a   1.000
_cell.length_b   1.000
_cell.length_c   1.000
_cell.angle_alpha   90.00
_cell.angle_beta   90.00
_cell.angle_gamma   90.00
#
_symmetry.space_group_name_H-M   'P 1'
#
loop_
_entity.id
_entity.type
_entity.pdbx_description
1 polymer ?
#
loop_
_entity_poly.entity_id
_entity_poly.type
_entity_poly.pdbx_seq_one_letter_code
_entity_poly.pdbx_strand_id
1 'polypeptide(L)'
;MTDVVIRRGDKLDMPFLRSLLAFAYGWHVAAFDTFDTSIYHYVDTWGRDGDSALVATEGGHPVGAAWFRLFPATRPGFGFVDEETPEMTVVVIPARQGQGIGQQLVSALLERAKADGYPALSVSVQRGHADEPLLRGQGFEQVREERDTLTLRRAL
;
A
#
# COMPACT_ATOMS: atom_id res chain seq x y z
N MET A 1 -1.86 -26.36 10.31
CA MET A 1 -1.32 -25.13 9.73
C MET A 1 -2.42 -24.43 8.94
N THR A 2 -2.69 -23.18 9.23
CA THR A 2 -3.76 -22.43 8.57
C THR A 2 -3.18 -21.69 7.38
N ASP A 3 -3.76 -21.90 6.20
CA ASP A 3 -3.32 -21.23 4.99
C ASP A 3 -3.77 -19.78 4.96
N VAL A 4 -2.95 -18.94 4.36
CA VAL A 4 -3.29 -17.54 4.10
C VAL A 4 -4.09 -17.48 2.80
N VAL A 5 -5.23 -16.80 2.86
CA VAL A 5 -6.12 -16.58 1.71
C VAL A 5 -6.14 -15.10 1.41
N ILE A 6 -5.99 -14.74 0.12
CA ILE A 6 -6.11 -13.36 -0.34
C ILE A 6 -7.48 -13.19 -0.98
N ARG A 7 -8.24 -12.21 -0.50
CA ARG A 7 -9.57 -11.90 -1.02
C ARG A 7 -9.69 -10.41 -1.32
N ARG A 8 -10.71 -10.05 -2.07
CA ARG A 8 -11.01 -8.63 -2.30
C ARG A 8 -11.47 -7.98 -1.01
N GLY A 9 -11.02 -6.74 -0.79
CA GLY A 9 -11.48 -5.92 0.30
C GLY A 9 -12.68 -5.08 -0.11
N ASP A 10 -13.51 -4.73 0.87
CA ASP A 10 -14.66 -3.86 0.70
C ASP A 10 -14.75 -2.85 1.85
N LYS A 11 -15.87 -2.12 1.93
CA LYS A 11 -16.04 -1.08 2.96
C LYS A 11 -15.96 -1.63 4.39
N LEU A 12 -16.29 -2.89 4.59
CA LEU A 12 -16.21 -3.52 5.92
C LEU A 12 -14.76 -3.74 6.37
N ASP A 13 -13.83 -3.74 5.44
CA ASP A 13 -12.41 -3.89 5.75
C ASP A 13 -11.72 -2.57 6.10
N MET A 14 -12.39 -1.45 5.91
CA MET A 14 -11.74 -0.15 6.09
C MET A 14 -11.23 0.09 7.51
N PRO A 15 -11.92 -0.32 8.59
CA PRO A 15 -11.33 -0.21 9.92
C PRO A 15 -9.98 -0.93 10.04
N PHE A 16 -9.84 -2.10 9.41
CA PHE A 16 -8.58 -2.83 9.41
C PHE A 16 -7.51 -2.06 8.62
N LEU A 17 -7.83 -1.59 7.41
CA LEU A 17 -6.88 -0.80 6.62
C LEU A 17 -6.44 0.47 7.36
N ARG A 18 -7.37 1.17 8.00
CA ARG A 18 -7.02 2.34 8.80
C ARG A 18 -6.04 1.98 9.92
N SER A 19 -6.22 0.84 10.57
CA SER A 19 -5.30 0.40 11.63
C SER A 19 -3.89 0.12 11.12
N LEU A 20 -3.74 -0.15 9.84
CA LEU A 20 -2.43 -0.43 9.23
C LEU A 20 -1.67 0.84 8.84
N LEU A 21 -2.33 1.99 8.76
CA LEU A 21 -1.71 3.22 8.24
C LEU A 21 -0.53 3.69 9.11
N ALA A 22 -0.60 3.49 10.42
CA ALA A 22 0.49 3.85 11.30
C ALA A 22 1.76 3.04 10.99
N PHE A 23 1.62 1.77 10.62
CA PHE A 23 2.75 0.94 10.20
C PHE A 23 3.30 1.38 8.85
N ALA A 24 2.41 1.76 7.93
CA ALA A 24 2.82 2.13 6.58
C ALA A 24 3.45 3.53 6.51
N TYR A 25 2.91 4.49 7.25
CA TYR A 25 3.22 5.91 7.06
C TYR A 25 3.53 6.66 8.35
N GLY A 26 3.56 5.98 9.50
CA GLY A 26 3.82 6.64 10.78
C GLY A 26 5.14 7.40 10.83
N TRP A 27 6.13 6.94 10.06
CA TRP A 27 7.44 7.60 9.98
C TRP A 27 7.42 8.93 9.21
N HIS A 28 6.35 9.21 8.45
CA HIS A 28 6.13 10.52 7.80
C HIS A 28 5.57 11.56 8.75
N VAL A 29 4.92 11.09 9.83
CA VAL A 29 4.27 11.98 10.78
C VAL A 29 5.30 12.38 11.83
N ALA A 30 5.48 13.68 12.07
CA ALA A 30 6.37 14.14 13.14
C ALA A 30 5.89 13.59 14.48
N ALA A 31 6.84 13.15 15.32
CA ALA A 31 6.52 12.48 16.59
C ALA A 31 5.63 13.32 17.52
N PHE A 32 5.57 14.63 17.30
CA PHE A 32 4.80 15.56 18.12
C PHE A 32 3.52 16.04 17.46
N ASP A 33 3.26 15.63 16.24
CA ASP A 33 2.08 16.06 15.49
C ASP A 33 0.96 15.03 15.64
N THR A 34 0.26 15.10 16.76
CA THR A 34 -0.87 14.22 17.06
C THR A 34 -2.11 14.56 16.24
N PHE A 35 -2.10 15.66 15.49
CA PHE A 35 -3.23 16.13 14.70
C PHE A 35 -3.03 15.93 13.19
N ASP A 36 -1.90 15.36 12.77
CA ASP A 36 -1.68 15.10 11.36
C ASP A 36 -2.59 13.95 10.90
N THR A 37 -3.58 14.30 10.08
CA THR A 37 -4.54 13.34 9.52
C THR A 37 -4.24 13.02 8.06
N SER A 38 -3.07 13.46 7.54
CA SER A 38 -2.74 13.28 6.12
C SER A 38 -2.68 11.81 5.71
N ILE A 39 -2.30 10.90 6.62
CA ILE A 39 -2.23 9.48 6.32
C ILE A 39 -3.61 8.86 6.07
N TYR A 40 -4.68 9.44 6.61
CA TYR A 40 -6.02 8.88 6.45
C TYR A 40 -6.58 9.04 5.05
N HIS A 41 -6.01 9.93 4.23
CA HIS A 41 -6.48 10.09 2.86
C HIS A 41 -6.20 8.84 2.01
N TYR A 42 -5.40 7.91 2.50
CA TYR A 42 -5.18 6.63 1.83
C TYR A 42 -6.39 5.70 1.87
N VAL A 43 -7.33 5.92 2.79
CA VAL A 43 -8.53 5.07 2.94
C VAL A 43 -9.83 5.85 3.07
N ASP A 44 -9.78 7.13 3.40
CA ASP A 44 -11.00 7.92 3.63
C ASP A 44 -11.88 7.96 2.39
N THR A 45 -13.19 7.92 2.62
CA THR A 45 -14.18 7.95 1.56
C THR A 45 -13.96 6.80 0.56
N TRP A 46 -13.73 5.60 1.08
CA TRP A 46 -13.45 4.43 0.23
C TRP A 46 -14.62 4.14 -0.72
N GLY A 47 -14.27 3.73 -1.93
CA GLY A 47 -15.23 3.45 -3.00
C GLY A 47 -15.18 4.45 -4.13
N ARG A 48 -14.16 5.34 -4.14
CA ARG A 48 -13.92 6.23 -5.27
C ARG A 48 -13.45 5.43 -6.48
N ASP A 49 -13.64 6.00 -7.67
CA ASP A 49 -13.12 5.39 -8.90
C ASP A 49 -11.61 5.17 -8.75
N GLY A 50 -11.18 3.97 -9.09
CA GLY A 50 -9.78 3.59 -8.97
C GLY A 50 -9.38 2.98 -7.63
N ASP A 51 -10.27 2.94 -6.63
CA ASP A 51 -9.97 2.27 -5.37
C ASP A 51 -10.02 0.74 -5.55
N SER A 52 -8.99 0.04 -5.07
CA SER A 52 -8.97 -1.41 -5.07
C SER A 52 -8.15 -1.92 -3.90
N ALA A 53 -8.68 -2.91 -3.18
CA ALA A 53 -8.03 -3.47 -2.00
C ALA A 53 -8.08 -5.00 -2.02
N LEU A 54 -7.01 -5.59 -1.51
CA LEU A 54 -6.91 -7.02 -1.22
C LEU A 54 -6.56 -7.20 0.24
N VAL A 55 -7.19 -8.18 0.87
CA VAL A 55 -6.96 -8.51 2.29
C VAL A 55 -6.45 -9.94 2.37
N ALA A 56 -5.39 -10.13 3.12
CA ALA A 56 -4.88 -11.47 3.44
C ALA A 56 -5.48 -11.89 4.77
N THR A 57 -6.05 -13.08 4.80
CA THR A 57 -6.64 -13.65 6.03
C THR A 57 -6.01 -15.00 6.34
N GLU A 58 -5.95 -15.32 7.63
CA GLU A 58 -5.51 -16.61 8.14
C GLU A 58 -6.54 -17.07 9.14
N GLY A 59 -7.18 -18.22 8.86
CA GLY A 59 -8.28 -18.69 9.71
C GLY A 59 -9.43 -17.70 9.82
N GLY A 60 -9.69 -16.92 8.77
CA GLY A 60 -10.72 -15.87 8.74
C GLY A 60 -10.31 -14.55 9.39
N HIS A 61 -9.11 -14.46 9.97
CA HIS A 61 -8.62 -13.24 10.62
C HIS A 61 -7.73 -12.43 9.66
N PRO A 62 -7.95 -11.13 9.50
CA PRO A 62 -7.10 -10.31 8.65
C PRO A 62 -5.67 -10.22 9.22
N VAL A 63 -4.68 -10.47 8.37
CA VAL A 63 -3.25 -10.42 8.77
C VAL A 63 -2.44 -9.46 7.92
N GLY A 64 -3.00 -8.94 6.87
CA GLY A 64 -2.33 -7.96 6.00
C GLY A 64 -3.27 -7.46 4.93
N ALA A 65 -2.85 -6.41 4.25
CA ALA A 65 -3.61 -5.85 3.15
C ALA A 65 -2.68 -5.12 2.19
N ALA A 66 -3.12 -5.04 0.94
CA ALA A 66 -2.52 -4.16 -0.04
C ALA A 66 -3.65 -3.49 -0.82
N TRP A 67 -3.49 -2.20 -1.09
CA TRP A 67 -4.50 -1.46 -1.82
C TRP A 67 -3.85 -0.37 -2.63
N PHE A 68 -4.57 0.13 -3.63
CA PHE A 68 -4.14 1.30 -4.37
C PHE A 68 -5.29 2.29 -4.53
N ARG A 69 -4.90 3.54 -4.75
CA ARG A 69 -5.83 4.65 -4.90
C ARG A 69 -5.19 5.71 -5.79
N LEU A 70 -6.01 6.31 -6.65
CA LEU A 70 -5.60 7.49 -7.41
C LEU A 70 -5.68 8.72 -6.52
N PHE A 71 -4.66 9.58 -6.61
CA PHE A 71 -4.63 10.85 -5.89
C PHE A 71 -4.60 12.00 -6.89
N PRO A 72 -5.31 13.10 -6.60
CA PRO A 72 -5.16 14.31 -7.40
C PRO A 72 -3.87 15.03 -7.04
N ALA A 73 -3.30 15.78 -8.01
CA ALA A 73 -2.07 16.54 -7.77
C ALA A 73 -2.24 17.58 -6.66
N THR A 74 -3.48 18.01 -6.40
CA THR A 74 -3.80 18.96 -5.33
C THR A 74 -3.76 18.35 -3.94
N ARG A 75 -3.80 17.01 -3.84
CA ARG A 75 -3.70 16.31 -2.57
C ARG A 75 -3.00 14.96 -2.79
N PRO A 76 -1.68 15.00 -3.06
CA PRO A 76 -0.94 13.79 -3.41
C PRO A 76 -0.68 12.91 -2.19
N GLY A 77 -0.47 11.62 -2.45
CA GLY A 77 0.14 10.73 -1.47
C GLY A 77 1.65 10.94 -1.40
N PHE A 78 2.31 10.28 -0.45
CA PHE A 78 3.76 10.40 -0.28
C PHE A 78 4.54 9.85 -1.46
N GLY A 79 3.99 8.86 -2.17
CA GLY A 79 4.59 8.26 -3.35
C GLY A 79 3.93 8.67 -4.66
N PHE A 80 3.29 9.83 -4.68
CA PHE A 80 2.60 10.32 -5.86
C PHE A 80 3.57 10.55 -7.01
N VAL A 81 3.21 10.06 -8.20
CA VAL A 81 3.97 10.26 -9.44
C VAL A 81 3.17 11.13 -10.40
N ASP A 82 1.95 10.73 -10.72
CA ASP A 82 1.02 11.50 -11.55
C ASP A 82 -0.43 11.05 -11.27
N GLU A 83 -1.39 11.74 -11.86
CA GLU A 83 -2.81 11.47 -11.59
C GLU A 83 -3.34 10.19 -12.27
N GLU A 84 -2.56 9.57 -13.15
CA GLU A 84 -2.94 8.34 -13.83
C GLU A 84 -2.35 7.09 -13.19
N THR A 85 -1.39 7.27 -12.28
CA THR A 85 -0.67 6.19 -11.62
C THR A 85 -1.19 6.05 -10.19
N PRO A 86 -1.97 4.99 -9.89
CA PRO A 86 -2.39 4.76 -8.51
C PRO A 86 -1.19 4.52 -7.60
N GLU A 87 -1.31 4.96 -6.37
CA GLU A 87 -0.30 4.69 -5.34
C GLU A 87 -0.74 3.50 -4.50
N MET A 88 0.18 2.57 -4.31
CA MET A 88 -0.04 1.33 -3.56
C MET A 88 0.40 1.50 -2.11
N THR A 89 -0.30 0.81 -1.22
CA THR A 89 0.12 0.58 0.16
C THR A 89 0.11 -0.92 0.40
N VAL A 90 1.13 -1.46 1.07
CA VAL A 90 1.16 -2.86 1.49
C VAL A 90 1.62 -2.94 2.93
N VAL A 91 0.89 -3.66 3.76
CA VAL A 91 1.24 -3.85 5.17
C VAL A 91 0.84 -5.26 5.61
N VAL A 92 1.74 -5.93 6.31
CA VAL A 92 1.49 -7.20 7.01
C VAL A 92 1.66 -6.92 8.49
N ILE A 93 0.75 -7.43 9.34
CA ILE A 93 0.88 -7.24 10.79
C ILE A 93 2.22 -7.81 11.29
N PRO A 94 2.81 -7.21 12.34
CA PRO A 94 4.15 -7.63 12.80
C PRO A 94 4.28 -9.13 13.08
N ALA A 95 3.24 -9.76 13.64
CA ALA A 95 3.27 -11.17 13.99
C ALA A 95 3.35 -12.11 12.77
N ARG A 96 3.12 -11.61 11.56
CA ARG A 96 3.10 -12.42 10.34
C ARG A 96 4.10 -11.93 9.29
N GLN A 97 4.99 -11.03 9.64
CA GLN A 97 6.03 -10.57 8.72
C GLN A 97 7.06 -11.69 8.46
N GLY A 98 7.72 -11.62 7.29
CA GLY A 98 8.74 -12.58 6.92
C GLY A 98 8.23 -13.93 6.44
N GLN A 99 6.93 -14.06 6.15
CA GLN A 99 6.31 -15.32 5.72
C GLN A 99 5.84 -15.29 4.27
N GLY A 100 6.22 -14.28 3.50
CA GLY A 100 5.86 -14.17 2.09
C GLY A 100 4.47 -13.60 1.81
N ILE A 101 3.75 -13.16 2.84
CA ILE A 101 2.39 -12.61 2.67
C ILE A 101 2.43 -11.30 1.90
N GLY A 102 3.38 -10.42 2.22
CA GLY A 102 3.54 -9.15 1.50
C GLY A 102 3.81 -9.36 0.02
N GLN A 103 4.67 -10.32 -0.31
CA GLN A 103 4.97 -10.66 -1.70
C GLN A 103 3.74 -11.15 -2.44
N GLN A 104 2.94 -12.00 -1.82
CA GLN A 104 1.69 -12.51 -2.41
C GLN A 104 0.69 -11.37 -2.64
N LEU A 105 0.56 -10.47 -1.66
CA LEU A 105 -0.33 -9.31 -1.77
C LEU A 105 0.08 -8.38 -2.91
N VAL A 106 1.36 -8.05 -3.00
CA VAL A 106 1.87 -7.16 -4.05
C VAL A 106 1.68 -7.80 -5.42
N SER A 107 2.01 -9.08 -5.56
CA SER A 107 1.85 -9.81 -6.81
C SER A 107 0.39 -9.79 -7.28
N ALA A 108 -0.54 -10.07 -6.39
CA ALA A 108 -1.97 -10.07 -6.72
C ALA A 108 -2.49 -8.67 -7.05
N LEU A 109 -2.00 -7.65 -6.34
CA LEU A 109 -2.42 -6.27 -6.60
C LEU A 109 -1.89 -5.74 -7.93
N LEU A 110 -0.67 -6.13 -8.32
CA LEU A 110 -0.11 -5.81 -9.64
C LEU A 110 -0.98 -6.39 -10.75
N GLU A 111 -1.40 -7.66 -10.61
CA GLU A 111 -2.29 -8.29 -11.59
C GLU A 111 -3.63 -7.55 -11.67
N ARG A 112 -4.16 -7.11 -10.53
CA ARG A 112 -5.41 -6.35 -10.48
C ARG A 112 -5.28 -5.01 -11.20
N ALA A 113 -4.21 -4.27 -10.92
CA ALA A 113 -3.98 -2.97 -11.54
C ALA A 113 -3.80 -3.11 -13.06
N LYS A 114 -3.10 -4.15 -13.48
CA LYS A 114 -2.91 -4.47 -14.90
C LYS A 114 -4.23 -4.79 -15.58
N ALA A 115 -5.07 -5.61 -14.94
CA ALA A 115 -6.39 -5.96 -15.46
C ALA A 115 -7.30 -4.73 -15.54
N ASP A 116 -7.17 -3.78 -14.62
CA ASP A 116 -7.93 -2.54 -14.62
C ASP A 116 -7.41 -1.51 -15.64
N GLY A 117 -6.29 -1.79 -16.31
CA GLY A 117 -5.76 -0.96 -17.39
C GLY A 117 -4.88 0.21 -16.95
N TYR A 118 -4.39 0.20 -15.72
CA TYR A 118 -3.50 1.26 -15.26
C TYR A 118 -2.10 1.14 -15.87
N PRO A 119 -1.42 2.28 -16.15
CA PRO A 119 -0.10 2.23 -16.79
C PRO A 119 1.01 1.79 -15.83
N ALA A 120 0.83 2.00 -14.53
CA ALA A 120 1.84 1.71 -13.53
C ALA A 120 1.22 1.77 -12.12
N LEU A 121 1.95 1.27 -11.13
CA LEU A 121 1.70 1.54 -9.72
C LEU A 121 2.92 2.24 -9.13
N SER A 122 2.68 3.15 -8.18
CA SER A 122 3.73 3.74 -7.38
C SER A 122 3.58 3.36 -5.91
N VAL A 123 4.64 3.54 -5.15
CA VAL A 123 4.65 3.24 -3.73
C VAL A 123 5.70 4.11 -3.04
N SER A 124 5.42 4.52 -1.81
CA SER A 124 6.36 5.20 -0.94
C SER A 124 6.92 4.20 0.06
N VAL A 125 8.22 4.14 0.20
CA VAL A 125 8.87 3.24 1.16
C VAL A 125 9.99 4.00 1.88
N GLN A 126 10.17 3.70 3.17
CA GLN A 126 11.27 4.26 3.93
C GLN A 126 12.57 3.59 3.50
N ARG A 127 13.62 4.39 3.28
CA ARG A 127 14.93 3.86 2.91
C ARG A 127 15.40 2.84 3.96
N GLY A 128 15.84 1.68 3.48
CA GLY A 128 16.32 0.62 4.38
C GLY A 128 15.21 -0.22 5.00
N HIS A 129 13.94 0.08 4.74
CA HIS A 129 12.84 -0.75 5.21
C HIS A 129 12.87 -2.11 4.53
N ALA A 130 12.40 -3.14 5.24
CA ALA A 130 12.38 -4.51 4.72
C ALA A 130 11.57 -4.67 3.43
N ASP A 131 10.60 -3.79 3.19
CA ASP A 131 9.77 -3.82 1.98
C ASP A 131 10.53 -3.37 0.72
N GLU A 132 11.62 -2.61 0.86
CA GLU A 132 12.37 -2.13 -0.29
C GLU A 132 12.87 -3.27 -1.19
N PRO A 133 13.60 -4.28 -0.66
CA PRO A 133 14.03 -5.41 -1.50
C PRO A 133 12.85 -6.20 -2.09
N LEU A 134 11.76 -6.35 -1.33
CA LEU A 134 10.57 -7.03 -1.82
C LEU A 134 9.99 -6.31 -3.05
N LEU A 135 9.85 -5.00 -2.95
CA LEU A 135 9.28 -4.18 -4.04
C LEU A 135 10.19 -4.17 -5.26
N ARG A 136 11.51 -4.03 -5.05
CA ARG A 136 12.46 -4.10 -6.16
C ARG A 136 12.44 -5.47 -6.83
N GLY A 137 12.29 -6.53 -6.05
CA GLY A 137 12.14 -7.89 -6.57
C GLY A 137 10.88 -8.08 -7.40
N GLN A 138 9.87 -7.27 -7.18
CA GLN A 138 8.62 -7.26 -7.96
C GLN A 138 8.68 -6.30 -9.15
N GLY A 139 9.83 -5.72 -9.45
CA GLY A 139 10.01 -4.88 -10.62
C GLY A 139 9.80 -3.39 -10.38
N PHE A 140 9.65 -2.96 -9.14
CA PHE A 140 9.59 -1.54 -8.82
C PHE A 140 10.96 -0.91 -8.96
N GLU A 141 11.02 0.27 -9.56
CA GLU A 141 12.24 1.05 -9.75
C GLU A 141 12.12 2.40 -9.09
N GLN A 142 13.21 2.90 -8.54
CA GLN A 142 13.23 4.19 -7.88
C GLN A 142 13.10 5.31 -8.91
N VAL A 143 12.12 6.20 -8.68
CA VAL A 143 11.91 7.38 -9.54
C VAL A 143 12.14 8.69 -8.80
N ARG A 144 12.15 8.67 -7.47
CA ARG A 144 12.39 9.86 -6.66
C ARG A 144 12.93 9.47 -5.30
N GLU A 145 13.74 10.34 -4.74
CA GLU A 145 14.25 10.21 -3.38
C GLU A 145 14.10 11.56 -2.69
N GLU A 146 13.56 11.55 -1.48
CA GLU A 146 13.35 12.75 -0.69
C GLU A 146 13.59 12.42 0.78
N ARG A 147 14.73 12.87 1.33
CA ARG A 147 15.18 12.52 2.68
C ARG A 147 15.24 11.00 2.83
N ASP A 148 14.46 10.44 3.76
CA ASP A 148 14.43 9.00 4.02
C ASP A 148 13.35 8.27 3.21
N THR A 149 12.68 8.97 2.27
CA THR A 149 11.60 8.43 1.49
C THR A 149 12.08 8.11 0.07
N LEU A 150 11.81 6.89 -0.36
CA LEU A 150 11.98 6.48 -1.75
C LEU A 150 10.60 6.36 -2.39
N THR A 151 10.43 6.93 -3.57
CA THR A 151 9.26 6.66 -4.40
C THR A 151 9.65 5.68 -5.47
N LEU A 152 8.98 4.56 -5.51
CA LEU A 152 9.21 3.50 -6.48
C LEU A 152 8.02 3.42 -7.42
N ARG A 153 8.27 3.00 -8.67
CA ARG A 153 7.24 2.86 -9.71
C ARG A 153 7.45 1.55 -10.45
N ARG A 154 6.34 0.85 -10.71
CA ARG A 154 6.32 -0.38 -11.48
C ARG A 154 5.43 -0.17 -12.71
N ALA A 155 6.02 -0.18 -13.90
CA ALA A 155 5.26 -0.15 -15.15
C ALA A 155 4.47 -1.47 -15.32
N LEU A 156 3.26 -1.39 -15.83
CA LEU A 156 2.38 -2.54 -16.00
C LEU A 156 2.21 -2.97 -17.45
#